data_85228bea2134cafab8eeca46de039366
#
_entry.id   85228bea2134cafab8eeca46de039366
#
_cell.length_a   1.000
_cell.length_b   1.000
_cell.length_c   1.000
_cell.angle_alpha   90.00
_cell.angle_beta   90.00
_cell.angle_gamma   90.00
#
_symmetry.space_group_name_H-M   'P 1'
#
loop_
_entity.id
_entity.type
_entity.pdbx_description
1 polymer ?
#
loop_
_entity_poly.entity_id
_entity_poly.type
_entity_poly.pdbx_seq_one_letter_code
_entity_poly.pdbx_strand_id
1 'polypeptide(L)'
;MPFKPSILALCTGTLIAGLSATAMAQQTPMETLQSDAPTNWGKWGEDDQVGALNYLGQTEVQNGAAAIQSGKTFTLQIPMTSGSGPVFPGRVPTQHFMATDAGVYMAGKAEPAAGGMKYSDDVAFMYLQGTTHVDGLAHAWYGDQIYGGKSEATSVHGHTHADVGEIGEKGIVGRAVLLDVGRHMGSDDLHRLPTNTCINLDDLQATAEAQGTTINKRDILVIRTGSIARFWEEEPDEEWNAMNEPGLCHSQELLSWLDQMETPMIATDNIAVEKVVQEIDGETYIIPLHGALMRDMGVVLSEIWWLDDLAADSADDGQYSFLLVAAPLKVEQGTGSPVNPVAIK
;
A
#
# COMPACT_ATOMS: atom_id res chain seq x y z
N MET A 1 -55.15 48.97 -57.68
CA MET A 1 -54.09 48.63 -56.73
C MET A 1 -54.70 48.44 -55.36
N PRO A 2 -54.92 47.25 -54.81
CA PRO A 2 -55.49 47.12 -53.50
C PRO A 2 -54.43 46.73 -52.44
N PHE A 3 -54.50 47.42 -51.36
CA PHE A 3 -53.80 47.10 -50.08
C PHE A 3 -54.28 45.78 -49.50
N LYS A 4 -53.32 44.95 -49.03
CA LYS A 4 -53.62 43.80 -48.18
C LYS A 4 -53.27 44.13 -46.73
N PRO A 5 -54.12 43.74 -45.75
CA PRO A 5 -53.84 43.97 -44.33
C PRO A 5 -52.91 42.91 -43.75
N SER A 6 -51.96 43.36 -42.92
CA SER A 6 -51.06 42.50 -42.11
C SER A 6 -51.80 41.98 -40.91
N ILE A 7 -51.76 40.65 -40.73
CA ILE A 7 -52.22 39.97 -39.52
C ILE A 7 -51.08 39.95 -38.51
N LEU A 8 -51.34 40.58 -37.34
CA LEU A 8 -50.42 40.56 -36.19
C LEU A 8 -50.68 39.27 -35.41
N ALA A 9 -49.74 38.34 -35.46
CA ALA A 9 -49.79 37.11 -34.66
C ALA A 9 -49.24 37.38 -33.24
N LEU A 10 -50.08 37.24 -32.24
CA LEU A 10 -49.72 37.35 -30.81
C LEU A 10 -49.11 36.02 -30.41
N CYS A 11 -47.79 35.94 -30.24
CA CYS A 11 -47.10 34.78 -29.65
C CYS A 11 -47.20 34.87 -28.11
N THR A 12 -48.08 34.09 -27.52
CA THR A 12 -48.07 33.80 -26.07
C THR A 12 -46.94 32.85 -25.77
N GLY A 13 -45.83 33.39 -25.27
CA GLY A 13 -44.72 32.57 -24.76
C GLY A 13 -45.10 31.95 -23.41
N THR A 14 -45.29 30.63 -23.41
CA THR A 14 -45.42 29.84 -22.17
C THR A 14 -43.98 29.66 -21.62
N LEU A 15 -43.67 30.32 -20.48
CA LEU A 15 -42.47 30.08 -19.72
C LEU A 15 -42.58 28.69 -19.10
N ILE A 16 -41.91 27.69 -19.63
CA ILE A 16 -41.67 26.42 -18.96
C ILE A 16 -40.51 26.65 -17.99
N ALA A 17 -40.82 26.80 -16.71
CA ALA A 17 -39.83 26.76 -15.65
C ALA A 17 -39.35 25.32 -15.55
N GLY A 18 -38.17 25.05 -16.15
CA GLY A 18 -37.47 23.79 -15.99
C GLY A 18 -36.99 23.67 -14.54
N LEU A 19 -37.69 22.90 -13.73
CA LEU A 19 -37.11 22.35 -12.50
C LEU A 19 -35.97 21.43 -12.90
N SER A 20 -34.74 21.92 -12.82
CA SER A 20 -33.55 21.07 -12.81
C SER A 20 -33.57 20.32 -11.47
N ALA A 21 -34.19 19.14 -11.46
CA ALA A 21 -33.90 18.17 -10.42
C ALA A 21 -32.42 17.77 -10.57
N THR A 22 -31.57 18.30 -9.73
CA THR A 22 -30.27 17.70 -9.48
C THR A 22 -30.55 16.30 -8.95
N ALA A 23 -30.44 15.29 -9.81
CA ALA A 23 -30.39 13.92 -9.35
C ALA A 23 -29.19 13.85 -8.38
N MET A 24 -29.46 13.68 -7.10
CA MET A 24 -28.41 13.30 -6.15
C MET A 24 -27.87 11.97 -6.68
N ALA A 25 -26.60 11.93 -7.03
CA ALA A 25 -25.95 10.67 -7.39
C ALA A 25 -26.15 9.73 -6.21
N GLN A 26 -26.67 8.55 -6.47
CA GLN A 26 -26.84 7.53 -5.43
C GLN A 26 -25.44 7.11 -4.98
N GLN A 27 -25.19 7.16 -3.67
CA GLN A 27 -23.91 6.68 -3.12
C GLN A 27 -23.66 5.23 -3.52
N THR A 28 -22.43 4.93 -3.87
CA THR A 28 -21.99 3.56 -4.12
C THR A 28 -21.97 2.77 -2.81
N PRO A 29 -22.00 1.43 -2.85
CA PRO A 29 -21.82 0.62 -1.65
C PRO A 29 -20.55 0.99 -0.86
N MET A 30 -19.43 1.25 -1.54
CA MET A 30 -18.17 1.64 -0.91
C MET A 30 -18.28 3.00 -0.19
N GLU A 31 -18.90 4.00 -0.80
CA GLU A 31 -19.13 5.30 -0.16
C GLU A 31 -20.04 5.16 1.07
N THR A 32 -20.98 4.24 1.05
CA THR A 32 -21.85 3.94 2.21
C THR A 32 -21.06 3.25 3.32
N LEU A 33 -20.23 2.25 2.98
CA LEU A 33 -19.39 1.52 3.93
C LEU A 33 -18.41 2.45 4.66
N GLN A 34 -17.85 3.41 3.93
CA GLN A 34 -16.82 4.33 4.45
C GLN A 34 -17.41 5.64 5.04
N SER A 35 -18.73 5.79 5.11
CA SER A 35 -19.36 7.06 5.56
C SER A 35 -18.96 7.51 6.96
N ASP A 36 -18.66 6.57 7.84
CA ASP A 36 -18.25 6.80 9.23
C ASP A 36 -16.74 6.60 9.45
N ALA A 37 -15.96 6.33 8.38
CA ALA A 37 -14.52 6.18 8.49
C ALA A 37 -13.84 7.49 8.92
N PRO A 38 -12.81 7.43 9.79
CA PRO A 38 -12.01 8.62 10.09
C PRO A 38 -11.39 9.21 8.82
N THR A 39 -11.29 10.54 8.78
CA THR A 39 -10.60 11.24 7.69
C THR A 39 -9.56 12.20 8.22
N ASN A 40 -8.41 12.25 7.58
CA ASN A 40 -7.32 13.17 7.91
C ASN A 40 -7.14 14.27 6.84
N TRP A 41 -8.08 14.41 5.92
CA TRP A 41 -8.00 15.47 4.91
C TRP A 41 -7.89 16.85 5.54
N GLY A 42 -6.91 17.63 5.07
CA GLY A 42 -6.63 18.96 5.58
C GLY A 42 -5.96 19.02 6.96
N LYS A 43 -5.75 17.90 7.64
CA LYS A 43 -5.14 17.85 8.98
C LYS A 43 -3.73 18.44 9.02
N TRP A 44 -2.95 18.26 7.97
CA TRP A 44 -1.60 18.79 7.82
C TRP A 44 -1.50 19.89 6.76
N GLY A 45 -2.65 20.45 6.36
CA GLY A 45 -2.79 21.50 5.34
C GLY A 45 -3.40 20.97 4.05
N GLU A 46 -3.92 21.91 3.25
CA GLU A 46 -4.64 21.59 2.00
C GLU A 46 -3.73 21.00 0.89
N ASP A 47 -2.42 21.20 1.01
CA ASP A 47 -1.42 20.75 0.05
C ASP A 47 -0.65 19.51 0.53
N ASP A 48 -1.09 18.90 1.66
CA ASP A 48 -0.44 17.69 2.17
C ASP A 48 -0.59 16.51 1.21
N GLN A 49 0.51 15.79 0.99
CA GLN A 49 0.61 14.67 0.05
C GLN A 49 1.18 13.39 0.66
N VAL A 50 1.54 13.42 1.94
CA VAL A 50 2.19 12.29 2.63
C VAL A 50 1.37 11.72 3.78
N GLY A 51 0.23 12.32 4.09
CA GLY A 51 -0.74 11.82 5.02
C GLY A 51 -0.19 11.54 6.41
N ALA A 52 -0.52 10.37 6.94
CA ALA A 52 -0.15 9.93 8.27
C ALA A 52 1.37 9.82 8.49
N LEU A 53 2.20 9.82 7.43
CA LEU A 53 3.65 9.92 7.61
C LEU A 53 4.08 11.25 8.26
N ASN A 54 3.23 12.26 8.30
CA ASN A 54 3.46 13.49 9.06
C ASN A 54 3.57 13.23 10.58
N TYR A 55 3.08 12.11 11.08
CA TYR A 55 3.32 11.67 12.46
C TYR A 55 4.77 11.25 12.73
N LEU A 56 5.51 10.83 11.68
CA LEU A 56 6.91 10.42 11.81
C LEU A 56 7.81 11.66 11.81
N GLY A 57 8.16 12.13 13.00
CA GLY A 57 9.07 13.22 13.23
C GLY A 57 10.37 12.78 13.90
N GLN A 58 11.10 13.76 14.43
CA GLN A 58 12.37 13.51 15.14
C GLN A 58 12.20 12.56 16.33
N THR A 59 11.09 12.67 17.07
CA THR A 59 10.82 11.84 18.24
C THR A 59 10.64 10.37 17.84
N GLU A 60 9.89 10.10 16.77
CA GLU A 60 9.62 8.74 16.30
C GLU A 60 10.89 8.07 15.77
N VAL A 61 11.77 8.84 15.12
CA VAL A 61 13.11 8.35 14.71
C VAL A 61 13.96 8.04 15.96
N GLN A 62 13.95 8.89 16.98
CA GLN A 62 14.68 8.65 18.23
C GLN A 62 14.13 7.43 18.98
N ASN A 63 12.80 7.25 19.01
CA ASN A 63 12.16 6.05 19.57
C ASN A 63 12.59 4.78 18.82
N GLY A 64 12.67 4.84 17.49
CA GLY A 64 13.21 3.75 16.67
C GLY A 64 14.67 3.45 17.00
N ALA A 65 15.50 4.48 17.07
CA ALA A 65 16.92 4.31 17.43
C ALA A 65 17.10 3.72 18.85
N ALA A 66 16.22 4.08 19.78
CA ALA A 66 16.23 3.53 21.14
C ALA A 66 15.79 2.06 21.21
N ALA A 67 15.11 1.54 20.17
CA ALA A 67 14.75 0.14 20.06
C ALA A 67 15.92 -0.74 19.59
N ILE A 68 17.02 -0.18 19.14
CA ILE A 68 18.21 -0.96 18.72
C ILE A 68 18.91 -1.50 19.98
N GLN A 69 19.01 -2.81 20.09
CA GLN A 69 19.66 -3.48 21.22
C GLN A 69 20.85 -4.35 20.80
N SER A 70 20.70 -5.14 19.73
CA SER A 70 21.71 -6.11 19.28
C SER A 70 22.57 -5.59 18.11
N GLY A 71 22.05 -4.67 17.31
CA GLY A 71 22.66 -4.23 16.05
C GLY A 71 22.44 -5.22 14.89
N LYS A 72 21.64 -6.28 15.06
CA LYS A 72 21.24 -7.17 13.96
C LYS A 72 20.44 -6.41 12.92
N THR A 73 20.64 -6.73 11.65
CA THR A 73 19.93 -6.10 10.53
C THR A 73 19.25 -7.15 9.66
N PHE A 74 18.03 -6.85 9.22
CA PHE A 74 17.23 -7.68 8.33
C PHE A 74 16.79 -6.84 7.14
N THR A 75 17.06 -7.33 5.92
CA THR A 75 16.48 -6.78 4.69
C THR A 75 15.17 -7.50 4.41
N LEU A 76 14.11 -6.74 4.15
CA LEU A 76 12.74 -7.26 4.14
C LEU A 76 12.13 -7.28 2.74
N GLN A 77 12.94 -7.11 1.71
CA GLN A 77 12.52 -7.22 0.32
C GLN A 77 12.64 -8.66 -0.17
N ILE A 78 11.64 -9.13 -0.93
CA ILE A 78 11.76 -10.35 -1.73
C ILE A 78 12.72 -10.12 -2.90
N PRO A 79 13.44 -11.16 -3.38
CA PRO A 79 14.26 -11.03 -4.57
C PRO A 79 13.45 -10.60 -5.79
N MET A 80 13.94 -9.61 -6.52
CA MET A 80 13.38 -9.22 -7.82
C MET A 80 13.90 -10.20 -8.88
N THR A 81 13.03 -11.03 -9.43
CA THR A 81 13.42 -12.03 -10.42
C THR A 81 12.61 -11.88 -11.70
N SER A 82 13.23 -12.25 -12.84
CA SER A 82 12.55 -12.33 -14.15
C SER A 82 11.70 -13.61 -14.31
N GLY A 83 11.67 -14.46 -13.29
CA GLY A 83 10.79 -15.62 -13.23
C GLY A 83 9.38 -15.28 -12.78
N SER A 84 8.75 -16.19 -12.08
CA SER A 84 7.51 -15.92 -11.36
C SER A 84 7.80 -15.28 -10.01
N GLY A 85 6.95 -14.35 -9.56
CA GLY A 85 6.98 -13.74 -8.22
C GLY A 85 5.55 -13.53 -7.73
N PRO A 86 5.33 -13.35 -6.41
CA PRO A 86 4.02 -12.98 -5.90
C PRO A 86 3.66 -11.60 -6.43
N VAL A 87 2.75 -11.57 -7.38
CA VAL A 87 2.24 -10.35 -8.00
C VAL A 87 0.72 -10.41 -8.08
N PHE A 88 0.07 -9.26 -7.94
CA PHE A 88 -1.36 -9.16 -8.10
C PHE A 88 -1.78 -9.57 -9.53
N PRO A 89 -2.91 -10.28 -9.73
CA PRO A 89 -3.36 -10.70 -11.04
C PRO A 89 -3.44 -9.54 -12.04
N GLY A 90 -2.82 -9.73 -13.22
CA GLY A 90 -2.72 -8.72 -14.27
C GLY A 90 -1.41 -7.94 -14.28
N ARG A 91 -0.60 -8.01 -13.24
CA ARG A 91 0.78 -7.52 -13.23
C ARG A 91 1.71 -8.61 -13.75
N VAL A 92 2.87 -8.22 -14.31
CA VAL A 92 3.91 -9.16 -14.73
C VAL A 92 5.10 -9.08 -13.78
N PRO A 93 5.81 -10.19 -13.54
CA PRO A 93 7.06 -10.19 -12.78
C PRO A 93 8.10 -9.26 -13.43
N THR A 94 9.05 -8.79 -12.63
CA THR A 94 10.18 -7.97 -13.10
C THR A 94 10.87 -8.64 -14.28
N GLN A 95 11.07 -7.88 -15.36
CA GLN A 95 11.86 -8.30 -16.52
C GLN A 95 13.21 -7.62 -16.44
N HIS A 96 14.29 -8.40 -16.45
CA HIS A 96 15.66 -7.92 -16.35
C HIS A 96 16.43 -8.26 -17.63
N PHE A 97 17.12 -7.28 -18.20
CA PHE A 97 17.88 -7.42 -19.44
C PHE A 97 19.25 -6.77 -19.31
N MET A 98 20.29 -7.46 -19.81
CA MET A 98 21.61 -6.86 -19.96
C MET A 98 21.60 -5.91 -21.16
N ALA A 99 21.94 -4.63 -20.96
CA ALA A 99 22.16 -3.67 -22.02
C ALA A 99 23.57 -3.83 -22.61
N THR A 100 24.57 -4.06 -21.76
CA THR A 100 25.93 -4.46 -22.13
C THR A 100 26.53 -5.39 -21.09
N ASP A 101 27.38 -6.33 -21.54
CA ASP A 101 28.07 -7.29 -20.69
C ASP A 101 29.40 -7.74 -21.32
N ALA A 102 30.10 -8.71 -20.69
CA ALA A 102 31.31 -9.28 -21.21
C ALA A 102 31.16 -9.90 -22.61
N GLY A 103 29.97 -10.44 -22.95
CA GLY A 103 29.70 -11.05 -24.25
C GLY A 103 29.78 -10.06 -25.40
N VAL A 104 29.40 -8.80 -25.17
CA VAL A 104 29.51 -7.71 -26.19
C VAL A 104 30.99 -7.46 -26.57
N TYR A 105 31.87 -7.40 -25.56
CA TYR A 105 33.33 -7.25 -25.77
C TYR A 105 33.96 -8.51 -26.38
N MET A 106 33.59 -9.68 -25.91
CA MET A 106 34.09 -10.96 -26.45
C MET A 106 33.68 -11.16 -27.91
N ALA A 107 32.52 -10.68 -28.29
CA ALA A 107 32.03 -10.70 -29.68
C ALA A 107 32.64 -9.60 -30.57
N GLY A 108 33.51 -8.75 -30.03
CA GLY A 108 34.12 -7.61 -30.77
C GLY A 108 33.09 -6.54 -31.18
N LYS A 109 31.96 -6.43 -30.46
CA LYS A 109 30.91 -5.46 -30.75
C LYS A 109 31.04 -4.17 -29.95
N ALA A 110 31.91 -4.13 -28.95
CA ALA A 110 32.33 -2.96 -28.22
C ALA A 110 33.82 -3.00 -27.92
N GLU A 111 34.46 -1.84 -27.90
CA GLU A 111 35.82 -1.66 -27.48
C GLU A 111 35.89 -1.28 -25.99
N PRO A 112 36.88 -1.73 -25.24
CA PRO A 112 37.12 -1.22 -23.90
C PRO A 112 37.35 0.29 -23.92
N ALA A 113 36.91 0.97 -22.85
CA ALA A 113 37.19 2.37 -22.65
C ALA A 113 38.71 2.62 -22.49
N ALA A 114 39.15 3.88 -22.46
CA ALA A 114 40.53 4.27 -22.29
C ALA A 114 41.17 3.56 -21.11
N GLY A 115 42.37 3.00 -21.32
CA GLY A 115 43.09 2.19 -20.32
C GLY A 115 42.59 0.75 -20.20
N GLY A 116 41.67 0.30 -21.08
CA GLY A 116 41.21 -1.09 -21.11
C GLY A 116 40.03 -1.41 -20.19
N MET A 117 39.37 -0.39 -19.64
CA MET A 117 38.22 -0.57 -18.74
C MET A 117 36.99 -1.12 -19.51
N LYS A 118 36.32 -2.08 -18.91
CA LYS A 118 35.06 -2.67 -19.36
C LYS A 118 34.01 -2.51 -18.25
N TYR A 119 32.72 -2.42 -18.63
CA TYR A 119 31.61 -2.32 -17.70
C TYR A 119 30.42 -3.12 -18.20
N SER A 120 29.49 -3.36 -17.31
CA SER A 120 28.17 -3.94 -17.62
C SER A 120 27.10 -2.98 -17.17
N ASP A 121 26.06 -2.85 -17.98
CA ASP A 121 24.84 -2.12 -17.66
C ASP A 121 23.64 -3.00 -17.94
N ASP A 122 22.58 -2.79 -17.17
CA ASP A 122 21.34 -3.52 -17.28
C ASP A 122 20.12 -2.61 -17.15
N VAL A 123 18.96 -3.14 -17.48
CA VAL A 123 17.66 -2.46 -17.39
C VAL A 123 16.63 -3.40 -16.78
N ALA A 124 15.72 -2.85 -16.01
CA ALA A 124 14.55 -3.56 -15.54
C ALA A 124 13.27 -2.89 -16.04
N PHE A 125 12.34 -3.71 -16.52
CA PHE A 125 10.95 -3.31 -16.74
C PHE A 125 10.09 -4.03 -15.72
N MET A 126 9.29 -3.27 -14.95
CA MET A 126 8.51 -3.83 -13.86
C MET A 126 7.25 -3.00 -13.59
N TYR A 127 6.25 -3.63 -13.03
CA TYR A 127 5.21 -2.91 -12.30
C TYR A 127 5.80 -2.39 -10.99
N LEU A 128 5.51 -1.15 -10.61
CA LEU A 128 6.05 -0.55 -9.37
C LEU A 128 5.57 -1.29 -8.11
N GLN A 129 4.41 -1.92 -8.19
CA GLN A 129 3.84 -2.81 -7.18
C GLN A 129 4.09 -4.31 -7.49
N GLY A 130 5.07 -4.65 -8.30
CA GLY A 130 5.39 -6.02 -8.73
C GLY A 130 6.46 -6.73 -7.88
N THR A 131 6.79 -6.21 -6.72
CA THR A 131 7.73 -6.76 -5.71
C THR A 131 7.36 -6.16 -4.35
N THR A 132 8.19 -6.32 -3.33
CA THR A 132 8.06 -5.54 -2.09
C THR A 132 8.03 -4.05 -2.41
N HIS A 133 6.97 -3.36 -2.00
CA HIS A 133 6.73 -1.98 -2.43
C HIS A 133 6.01 -1.14 -1.38
N VAL A 134 6.01 0.17 -1.62
CA VAL A 134 5.19 1.16 -0.91
C VAL A 134 4.24 1.79 -1.90
N ASP A 135 2.98 1.95 -1.52
CA ASP A 135 1.98 2.63 -2.33
C ASP A 135 1.95 4.13 -2.09
N GLY A 136 1.78 4.89 -3.16
CA GLY A 136 1.41 6.31 -3.10
C GLY A 136 -0.05 6.45 -2.65
N LEU A 137 -0.37 7.47 -1.86
CA LEU A 137 -1.70 7.62 -1.26
C LEU A 137 -2.84 7.74 -2.27
N ALA A 138 -2.53 8.12 -3.51
CA ALA A 138 -3.50 8.17 -4.60
C ALA A 138 -3.62 6.85 -5.38
N HIS A 139 -2.93 5.75 -4.96
CA HIS A 139 -2.94 4.47 -5.67
C HIS A 139 -4.34 3.83 -5.70
N ALA A 140 -5.11 3.92 -4.63
CA ALA A 140 -6.44 3.34 -4.53
C ALA A 140 -7.45 4.38 -3.99
N TRP A 141 -8.61 4.43 -4.61
CA TRP A 141 -9.69 5.35 -4.22
C TRP A 141 -11.07 4.79 -4.55
N TYR A 142 -12.10 5.44 -4.03
CA TYR A 142 -13.49 5.23 -4.39
C TYR A 142 -14.20 6.58 -4.59
N GLY A 143 -15.35 6.59 -5.27
CA GLY A 143 -16.00 7.85 -5.72
C GLY A 143 -15.12 8.56 -6.76
N ASP A 144 -15.14 9.88 -6.75
CA ASP A 144 -14.44 10.74 -7.70
C ASP A 144 -13.28 11.54 -7.09
N GLN A 145 -12.86 11.16 -5.86
CA GLN A 145 -11.82 11.84 -5.10
C GLN A 145 -10.75 10.87 -4.60
N ILE A 146 -9.49 11.29 -4.72
CA ILE A 146 -8.32 10.66 -4.12
C ILE A 146 -7.97 11.32 -2.77
N TYR A 147 -6.87 10.91 -2.14
CA TYR A 147 -6.40 11.47 -0.87
C TYR A 147 -6.40 13.02 -0.89
N GLY A 148 -6.79 13.61 0.24
CA GLY A 148 -6.88 15.06 0.41
C GLY A 148 -8.07 15.71 -0.28
N GLY A 149 -9.05 14.91 -0.76
CA GLY A 149 -10.25 15.41 -1.43
C GLY A 149 -10.00 15.96 -2.83
N LYS A 150 -8.84 15.65 -3.42
CA LYS A 150 -8.52 16.07 -4.79
C LYS A 150 -9.28 15.22 -5.80
N SER A 151 -9.62 15.80 -6.95
CA SER A 151 -10.31 15.07 -8.00
C SER A 151 -9.48 13.90 -8.53
N GLU A 152 -10.08 12.76 -8.78
CA GLU A 152 -9.46 11.62 -9.44
C GLU A 152 -8.83 11.97 -10.80
N ALA A 153 -9.27 13.05 -11.45
CA ALA A 153 -8.68 13.55 -12.69
C ALA A 153 -7.18 13.92 -12.54
N THR A 154 -6.70 14.15 -11.31
CA THR A 154 -5.28 14.39 -11.03
C THR A 154 -4.41 13.13 -11.16
N SER A 155 -5.02 11.95 -11.31
CA SER A 155 -4.32 10.68 -11.56
C SER A 155 -4.17 10.32 -13.05
N VAL A 156 -4.74 11.12 -13.96
CA VAL A 156 -4.70 10.84 -15.40
C VAL A 156 -3.29 11.09 -15.98
N HIS A 157 -2.71 10.05 -16.57
CA HIS A 157 -1.33 10.02 -17.09
C HIS A 157 -0.22 10.12 -16.03
N GLY A 158 -0.53 9.83 -14.78
CA GLY A 158 0.36 9.89 -13.63
C GLY A 158 -0.25 10.74 -12.52
N HIS A 159 0.17 10.48 -11.29
CA HIS A 159 -0.40 11.18 -10.13
C HIS A 159 0.25 12.55 -9.97
N THR A 160 -0.50 13.62 -10.14
CA THR A 160 -0.02 14.99 -9.90
C THR A 160 -0.31 15.48 -8.48
N HIS A 161 -0.85 14.58 -7.63
CA HIS A 161 -1.07 14.78 -6.21
C HIS A 161 -0.97 13.44 -5.48
N ALA A 162 -0.30 13.43 -4.33
CA ALA A 162 -0.13 12.27 -3.44
C ALA A 162 0.53 11.07 -4.13
N ASP A 163 1.50 11.33 -5.00
CA ASP A 163 2.32 10.31 -5.65
C ASP A 163 3.35 9.70 -4.66
N VAL A 164 3.96 8.59 -5.05
CA VAL A 164 4.97 7.94 -4.21
C VAL A 164 6.27 8.73 -4.11
N GLY A 165 6.55 9.64 -5.03
CA GLY A 165 7.72 10.50 -5.01
C GLY A 165 7.74 11.42 -3.78
N GLU A 166 6.59 11.92 -3.35
CA GLU A 166 6.43 12.73 -2.14
C GLU A 166 6.74 11.90 -0.87
N ILE A 167 6.30 10.64 -0.84
CA ILE A 167 6.68 9.69 0.23
C ILE A 167 8.18 9.43 0.20
N GLY A 168 8.78 9.28 -0.98
CA GLY A 168 10.22 9.15 -1.17
C GLY A 168 11.01 10.36 -0.72
N GLU A 169 10.48 11.58 -0.88
CA GLU A 169 11.09 12.82 -0.38
C GLU A 169 11.03 12.88 1.16
N LYS A 170 9.90 12.52 1.74
CA LYS A 170 9.72 12.47 3.20
C LYS A 170 10.60 11.39 3.83
N GLY A 171 10.72 10.22 3.21
CA GLY A 171 11.32 9.01 3.78
C GLY A 171 10.46 8.40 4.89
N ILE A 172 10.64 7.11 5.12
CA ILE A 172 9.94 6.37 6.18
C ILE A 172 11.00 5.85 7.16
N VAL A 173 11.07 6.47 8.35
CA VAL A 173 11.99 6.09 9.41
C VAL A 173 11.29 6.25 10.75
N GLY A 174 11.26 5.19 11.57
CA GLY A 174 10.62 5.24 12.87
C GLY A 174 10.71 3.92 13.64
N ARG A 175 10.14 3.91 14.83
CA ARG A 175 9.95 2.67 15.58
C ARG A 175 8.87 1.84 14.87
N ALA A 176 9.17 0.57 14.63
CA ALA A 176 8.20 -0.40 14.14
C ALA A 176 8.01 -1.52 15.16
N VAL A 177 6.85 -2.17 15.11
CA VAL A 177 6.53 -3.35 15.89
C VAL A 177 6.07 -4.46 14.96
N LEU A 178 6.70 -5.64 15.10
CA LEU A 178 6.29 -6.86 14.40
C LEU A 178 5.15 -7.52 15.18
N LEU A 179 4.03 -7.76 14.51
CA LEU A 179 2.93 -8.58 14.96
C LEU A 179 2.94 -9.89 14.15
N ASP A 180 3.52 -10.95 14.72
CA ASP A 180 3.60 -12.27 14.08
C ASP A 180 2.28 -13.03 14.30
N VAL A 181 1.23 -12.59 13.59
CA VAL A 181 -0.10 -13.18 13.67
C VAL A 181 -0.08 -14.62 13.17
N GLY A 182 0.75 -14.89 12.17
CA GLY A 182 0.97 -16.24 11.66
C GLY A 182 1.43 -17.21 12.75
N ARG A 183 2.35 -16.80 13.62
CA ARG A 183 2.79 -17.60 14.76
C ARG A 183 1.73 -17.72 15.86
N HIS A 184 0.98 -16.65 16.10
CA HIS A 184 -0.03 -16.61 17.16
C HIS A 184 -1.26 -17.44 16.82
N MET A 185 -1.75 -17.37 15.59
CA MET A 185 -3.01 -17.97 15.16
C MET A 185 -2.86 -19.12 14.15
N GLY A 186 -1.69 -19.24 13.52
CA GLY A 186 -1.43 -20.28 12.54
C GLY A 186 -1.43 -21.68 13.16
N SER A 187 -1.85 -22.66 12.38
CA SER A 187 -2.01 -24.04 12.83
C SER A 187 -0.97 -25.00 12.26
N ASP A 188 -0.11 -24.56 11.36
CA ASP A 188 0.94 -25.37 10.76
C ASP A 188 2.32 -25.13 11.41
N ASP A 189 3.26 -26.05 11.17
CA ASP A 189 4.61 -25.99 11.73
C ASP A 189 5.42 -24.79 11.18
N LEU A 190 4.94 -24.15 10.11
CA LEU A 190 5.54 -22.99 9.49
C LEU A 190 4.95 -21.67 9.98
N HIS A 191 4.00 -21.76 10.92
CA HIS A 191 3.37 -20.58 11.51
C HIS A 191 2.71 -19.67 10.44
N ARG A 192 1.85 -20.27 9.59
CA ARG A 192 1.11 -19.59 8.54
C ARG A 192 -0.37 -19.57 8.85
N LEU A 193 -1.01 -18.46 8.52
CA LEU A 193 -2.47 -18.39 8.59
C LEU A 193 -3.10 -19.22 7.46
N PRO A 194 -4.23 -19.89 7.69
CA PRO A 194 -5.03 -20.48 6.62
C PRO A 194 -5.46 -19.41 5.60
N THR A 195 -5.68 -19.85 4.36
CA THR A 195 -6.28 -18.97 3.32
C THR A 195 -7.61 -18.40 3.81
N ASN A 196 -7.98 -17.24 3.31
CA ASN A 196 -9.20 -16.50 3.67
C ASN A 196 -9.32 -16.09 5.15
N THR A 197 -8.27 -16.24 5.97
CA THR A 197 -8.30 -15.79 7.36
C THR A 197 -8.43 -14.27 7.42
N CYS A 198 -9.43 -13.84 8.19
CA CYS A 198 -9.66 -12.45 8.53
C CYS A 198 -8.88 -12.12 9.80
N ILE A 199 -8.06 -11.10 9.78
CA ILE A 199 -7.36 -10.55 10.94
C ILE A 199 -8.13 -9.30 11.39
N ASN A 200 -8.60 -9.30 12.61
CA ASN A 200 -9.32 -8.18 13.21
C ASN A 200 -8.48 -7.47 14.29
N LEU A 201 -9.03 -6.44 14.92
CA LEU A 201 -8.34 -5.68 15.97
C LEU A 201 -7.97 -6.55 17.17
N ASP A 202 -8.89 -7.42 17.63
CA ASP A 202 -8.63 -8.30 18.77
C ASP A 202 -7.46 -9.25 18.50
N ASP A 203 -7.33 -9.76 17.26
CA ASP A 203 -6.23 -10.62 16.84
C ASP A 203 -4.87 -9.90 16.92
N LEU A 204 -4.82 -8.63 16.49
CA LEU A 204 -3.61 -7.81 16.59
C LEU A 204 -3.22 -7.56 18.04
N GLN A 205 -4.19 -7.23 18.90
CA GLN A 205 -3.97 -6.96 20.31
C GLN A 205 -3.56 -8.24 21.06
N ALA A 206 -4.24 -9.37 20.81
CA ALA A 206 -3.90 -10.66 21.37
C ALA A 206 -2.50 -11.14 20.92
N THR A 207 -2.12 -10.87 19.67
CA THR A 207 -0.77 -11.17 19.18
C THR A 207 0.28 -10.36 19.95
N ALA A 208 0.07 -9.06 20.12
CA ALA A 208 0.99 -8.21 20.89
C ALA A 208 1.11 -8.66 22.33
N GLU A 209 -0.01 -9.04 22.99
CA GLU A 209 -0.02 -9.59 24.35
C GLU A 209 0.77 -10.90 24.42
N ALA A 210 0.52 -11.85 23.51
CA ALA A 210 1.21 -13.14 23.47
C ALA A 210 2.73 -12.98 23.24
N GLN A 211 3.14 -11.98 22.45
CA GLN A 211 4.54 -11.62 22.22
C GLN A 211 5.16 -10.85 23.39
N GLY A 212 4.38 -10.38 24.37
CA GLY A 212 4.85 -9.52 25.44
C GLY A 212 5.35 -8.15 24.94
N THR A 213 4.88 -7.71 23.76
CA THR A 213 5.27 -6.43 23.16
C THR A 213 4.16 -5.38 23.31
N THR A 214 4.53 -4.11 23.21
CA THR A 214 3.58 -2.99 23.29
C THR A 214 3.55 -2.25 21.97
N ILE A 215 2.35 -2.06 21.43
CA ILE A 215 2.10 -1.16 20.32
C ILE A 215 1.98 0.25 20.88
N ASN A 216 2.91 1.12 20.56
CA ASN A 216 2.86 2.52 20.99
C ASN A 216 2.20 3.38 19.91
N LYS A 217 1.72 4.55 20.35
CA LYS A 217 1.22 5.57 19.43
C LYS A 217 2.31 5.93 18.42
N ARG A 218 1.95 6.01 17.14
CA ARG A 218 2.82 6.31 15.99
C ARG A 218 3.86 5.23 15.65
N ASP A 219 3.69 4.02 16.20
CA ASP A 219 4.47 2.89 15.70
C ASP A 219 4.06 2.55 14.26
N ILE A 220 5.02 2.14 13.47
CA ILE A 220 4.77 1.48 12.19
C ILE A 220 4.39 0.03 12.49
N LEU A 221 3.24 -0.40 12.00
CA LEU A 221 2.77 -1.77 12.18
C LEU A 221 3.35 -2.67 11.08
N VAL A 222 4.05 -3.73 11.47
CA VAL A 222 4.55 -4.76 10.56
C VAL A 222 3.87 -6.07 10.92
N ILE A 223 3.02 -6.58 10.03
CA ILE A 223 2.14 -7.72 10.31
C ILE A 223 2.57 -8.91 9.46
N ARG A 224 2.94 -10.02 10.11
CA ARG A 224 3.29 -11.26 9.43
C ARG A 224 2.11 -12.23 9.47
N THR A 225 1.69 -12.66 8.29
CA THR A 225 0.69 -13.72 8.07
C THR A 225 1.32 -15.08 7.80
N GLY A 226 2.57 -15.11 7.32
CA GLY A 226 3.28 -16.26 6.78
C GLY A 226 2.85 -16.63 5.34
N SER A 227 1.94 -15.88 4.75
CA SER A 227 1.33 -16.21 3.45
C SER A 227 2.35 -16.23 2.33
N ILE A 228 3.27 -15.26 2.28
CA ILE A 228 4.20 -15.12 1.16
C ILE A 228 5.14 -16.33 0.99
N ALA A 229 5.47 -17.04 2.08
CA ALA A 229 6.34 -18.21 2.03
C ALA A 229 5.77 -19.32 1.13
N ARG A 230 4.42 -19.40 1.00
CA ARG A 230 3.73 -20.38 0.14
C ARG A 230 4.13 -20.28 -1.33
N PHE A 231 4.53 -19.08 -1.76
CA PHE A 231 4.92 -18.84 -3.14
C PHE A 231 6.17 -19.61 -3.56
N TRP A 232 7.08 -19.92 -2.62
CA TRP A 232 8.33 -20.63 -2.87
C TRP A 232 8.32 -22.09 -2.45
N GLU A 233 7.15 -22.66 -2.13
CA GLU A 233 7.02 -24.09 -1.87
C GLU A 233 7.17 -24.90 -3.16
N GLU A 234 7.77 -26.11 -3.06
CA GLU A 234 7.92 -27.01 -4.20
C GLU A 234 6.56 -27.51 -4.70
N GLU A 235 5.61 -27.71 -3.80
CA GLU A 235 4.24 -28.10 -4.06
C GLU A 235 3.29 -27.08 -3.38
N PRO A 236 3.07 -25.90 -3.99
CA PRO A 236 2.21 -24.90 -3.40
C PRO A 236 0.78 -25.43 -3.27
N ASP A 237 0.10 -25.02 -2.21
CA ASP A 237 -1.30 -25.33 -1.97
C ASP A 237 -2.14 -24.88 -3.19
N GLU A 238 -2.83 -25.83 -3.85
CA GLU A 238 -3.65 -25.54 -5.03
C GLU A 238 -4.80 -24.55 -4.75
N GLU A 239 -5.24 -24.46 -3.48
CA GLU A 239 -6.28 -23.52 -3.06
C GLU A 239 -5.74 -22.11 -2.83
N TRP A 240 -4.42 -21.92 -2.61
CA TRP A 240 -3.84 -20.61 -2.37
C TRP A 240 -3.68 -19.79 -3.66
N ASN A 241 -4.12 -18.56 -3.60
CA ASN A 241 -3.90 -17.55 -4.65
C ASN A 241 -4.00 -16.14 -4.07
N ALA A 242 -3.58 -15.14 -4.82
CA ALA A 242 -3.56 -13.74 -4.39
C ALA A 242 -4.92 -13.18 -3.93
N MET A 243 -6.04 -13.79 -4.33
CA MET A 243 -7.38 -13.31 -3.95
C MET A 243 -7.89 -13.92 -2.64
N ASN A 244 -7.24 -14.96 -2.13
CA ASN A 244 -7.65 -15.66 -0.90
C ASN A 244 -6.58 -15.64 0.18
N GLU A 245 -5.55 -14.80 0.06
CA GLU A 245 -4.58 -14.59 1.12
C GLU A 245 -5.26 -14.12 2.42
N PRO A 246 -4.71 -14.53 3.58
CA PRO A 246 -5.10 -13.94 4.86
C PRO A 246 -4.70 -12.47 4.91
N GLY A 247 -5.46 -11.65 5.64
CA GLY A 247 -5.15 -10.22 5.78
C GLY A 247 -6.11 -9.51 6.71
N LEU A 248 -5.88 -8.23 6.93
CA LEU A 248 -6.76 -7.40 7.74
C LEU A 248 -8.17 -7.37 7.16
N CYS A 249 -9.17 -7.35 8.03
CA CYS A 249 -10.55 -7.14 7.62
C CYS A 249 -11.06 -5.77 8.05
N HIS A 250 -11.88 -5.18 7.19
CA HIS A 250 -12.52 -3.91 7.46
C HIS A 250 -13.46 -4.00 8.67
N SER A 251 -13.28 -3.07 9.60
CA SER A 251 -14.26 -2.76 10.64
C SER A 251 -14.07 -1.32 11.12
N GLN A 252 -15.15 -0.67 11.53
CA GLN A 252 -15.07 0.69 12.09
C GLN A 252 -14.26 0.73 13.38
N GLU A 253 -14.21 -0.37 14.13
CA GLU A 253 -13.41 -0.50 15.33
C GLU A 253 -11.91 -0.46 15.00
N LEU A 254 -11.47 -1.23 14.00
CA LEU A 254 -10.08 -1.21 13.51
C LEU A 254 -9.69 0.17 13.02
N LEU A 255 -10.51 0.80 12.18
CA LEU A 255 -10.25 2.13 11.63
C LEU A 255 -10.14 3.19 12.75
N SER A 256 -11.07 3.16 13.71
CA SER A 256 -11.06 4.07 14.85
C SER A 256 -9.84 3.87 15.74
N TRP A 257 -9.41 2.63 15.94
CA TRP A 257 -8.20 2.33 16.71
C TRP A 257 -6.94 2.81 15.99
N LEU A 258 -6.82 2.56 14.69
CA LEU A 258 -5.67 3.02 13.89
C LEU A 258 -5.54 4.55 13.90
N ASP A 259 -6.67 5.27 13.83
CA ASP A 259 -6.69 6.74 13.95
C ASP A 259 -6.25 7.20 15.36
N GLN A 260 -6.77 6.60 16.42
CA GLN A 260 -6.37 6.89 17.81
C GLN A 260 -4.90 6.62 18.07
N MET A 261 -4.35 5.55 17.46
CA MET A 261 -2.94 5.20 17.53
C MET A 261 -2.07 6.11 16.65
N GLU A 262 -2.67 6.99 15.83
CA GLU A 262 -1.93 7.81 14.86
C GLU A 262 -1.00 6.95 14.01
N THR A 263 -1.51 5.80 13.53
CA THR A 263 -0.73 4.84 12.76
C THR A 263 -0.24 5.44 11.46
N PRO A 264 1.09 5.56 11.23
CA PRO A 264 1.62 6.21 10.03
C PRO A 264 1.63 5.29 8.82
N MET A 265 1.88 4.00 9.04
CA MET A 265 2.07 3.02 7.99
C MET A 265 1.76 1.62 8.50
N ILE A 266 1.24 0.77 7.62
CA ILE A 266 1.08 -0.66 7.84
C ILE A 266 1.84 -1.39 6.72
N ALA A 267 2.66 -2.38 7.10
CA ALA A 267 3.39 -3.25 6.19
C ALA A 267 3.06 -4.71 6.46
N THR A 268 2.96 -5.52 5.40
CA THR A 268 2.62 -6.95 5.52
C THR A 268 3.41 -7.81 4.53
N ASP A 269 3.40 -9.12 4.79
CA ASP A 269 3.97 -10.13 3.90
C ASP A 269 2.95 -10.70 2.89
N ASN A 270 1.73 -10.18 2.87
CA ASN A 270 0.73 -10.55 1.87
C ASN A 270 0.67 -9.52 0.72
N ILE A 271 -0.24 -9.75 -0.25
CA ILE A 271 -0.28 -8.99 -1.50
C ILE A 271 -1.09 -7.70 -1.43
N ALA A 272 -1.83 -7.45 -0.34
CA ALA A 272 -2.78 -6.35 -0.26
C ALA A 272 -3.00 -5.80 1.17
N VAL A 273 -2.09 -6.06 2.13
CA VAL A 273 -2.29 -5.70 3.55
C VAL A 273 -3.55 -6.34 4.14
N GLU A 274 -4.65 -6.23 3.45
CA GLU A 274 -5.96 -6.72 3.83
C GLU A 274 -6.35 -8.01 3.09
N LYS A 275 -7.37 -8.66 3.57
CA LYS A 275 -8.05 -9.71 2.81
C LYS A 275 -8.71 -9.06 1.59
N VAL A 276 -8.27 -9.46 0.39
CA VAL A 276 -8.66 -8.79 -0.87
C VAL A 276 -10.16 -8.77 -1.08
N VAL A 277 -10.83 -9.91 -0.86
CA VAL A 277 -12.28 -10.04 -1.04
C VAL A 277 -12.95 -10.17 0.32
N GLN A 278 -13.85 -9.24 0.65
CA GLN A 278 -14.55 -9.23 1.92
C GLN A 278 -16.07 -9.18 1.71
N GLU A 279 -16.79 -10.04 2.44
CA GLU A 279 -18.26 -10.02 2.52
C GLU A 279 -18.65 -9.24 3.79
N ILE A 280 -19.29 -8.08 3.61
CA ILE A 280 -19.71 -7.20 4.71
C ILE A 280 -21.17 -6.88 4.52
N ASP A 281 -22.01 -7.23 5.50
CA ASP A 281 -23.47 -7.00 5.49
C ASP A 281 -24.19 -7.56 4.24
N GLY A 282 -23.65 -8.64 3.65
CA GLY A 282 -24.22 -9.31 2.48
C GLY A 282 -23.81 -8.73 1.13
N GLU A 283 -22.90 -7.76 1.12
CA GLU A 283 -22.31 -7.16 -0.07
C GLU A 283 -20.84 -7.56 -0.18
N THR A 284 -20.35 -7.76 -1.43
CA THR A 284 -18.95 -8.10 -1.72
C THR A 284 -18.15 -6.83 -1.96
N TYR A 285 -17.06 -6.68 -1.22
CA TYR A 285 -16.11 -5.58 -1.38
C TYR A 285 -14.73 -6.09 -1.79
N ILE A 286 -14.07 -5.35 -2.65
CA ILE A 286 -12.66 -5.58 -3.02
C ILE A 286 -11.82 -4.48 -2.39
N ILE A 287 -10.80 -4.87 -1.62
CA ILE A 287 -9.85 -3.99 -0.92
C ILE A 287 -10.51 -2.76 -0.23
N PRO A 288 -11.52 -2.96 0.65
CA PRO A 288 -12.19 -1.85 1.28
C PRO A 288 -11.29 -1.04 2.24
N LEU A 289 -10.27 -1.65 2.85
CA LEU A 289 -9.34 -0.96 3.72
C LEU A 289 -8.39 -0.04 2.95
N HIS A 290 -8.00 -0.33 1.70
CA HIS A 290 -7.26 0.61 0.87
C HIS A 290 -7.99 1.94 0.74
N GLY A 291 -9.30 1.90 0.50
CA GLY A 291 -10.13 3.10 0.44
C GLY A 291 -10.08 3.91 1.74
N ALA A 292 -10.35 3.27 2.87
CA ALA A 292 -10.36 3.94 4.17
C ALA A 292 -8.96 4.41 4.61
N LEU A 293 -7.96 3.53 4.54
CA LEU A 293 -6.62 3.81 5.06
C LEU A 293 -5.88 4.82 4.19
N MET A 294 -5.80 4.60 2.89
CA MET A 294 -5.01 5.47 2.00
C MET A 294 -5.76 6.75 1.66
N ARG A 295 -6.98 6.61 1.10
CA ARG A 295 -7.75 7.75 0.61
C ARG A 295 -8.23 8.66 1.74
N ASP A 296 -8.80 8.09 2.81
CA ASP A 296 -9.45 8.89 3.84
C ASP A 296 -8.48 9.25 4.98
N MET A 297 -7.74 8.28 5.51
CA MET A 297 -6.87 8.48 6.65
C MET A 297 -5.43 8.87 6.27
N GLY A 298 -5.00 8.67 5.01
CA GLY A 298 -3.63 8.91 4.57
C GLY A 298 -2.60 7.98 5.20
N VAL A 299 -3.01 6.79 5.65
CA VAL A 299 -2.10 5.75 6.16
C VAL A 299 -1.43 5.08 4.98
N VAL A 300 -0.09 5.03 4.99
CA VAL A 300 0.68 4.41 3.92
C VAL A 300 0.63 2.90 4.04
N LEU A 301 0.38 2.21 2.93
CA LEU A 301 0.41 0.75 2.83
C LEU A 301 1.68 0.28 2.13
N SER A 302 2.17 -0.88 2.58
CA SER A 302 3.34 -1.52 1.98
C SER A 302 3.17 -3.04 2.03
N GLU A 303 3.57 -3.71 0.98
CA GLU A 303 3.13 -5.07 0.71
C GLU A 303 4.28 -5.97 0.25
N ILE A 304 4.06 -7.28 0.35
CA ILE A 304 4.96 -8.31 -0.17
C ILE A 304 6.34 -8.27 0.52
N TRP A 305 6.33 -8.11 1.85
CA TRP A 305 7.56 -8.10 2.64
C TRP A 305 8.01 -9.52 3.00
N TRP A 306 9.32 -9.76 3.01
CA TRP A 306 9.91 -10.99 3.56
C TRP A 306 10.13 -10.82 5.06
N LEU A 307 9.26 -11.42 5.87
CA LEU A 307 9.26 -11.22 7.32
C LEU A 307 9.73 -12.44 8.11
N ASP A 308 9.94 -13.59 7.48
CA ASP A 308 10.20 -14.86 8.18
C ASP A 308 11.47 -14.84 9.01
N ASP A 309 12.58 -14.31 8.49
CA ASP A 309 13.86 -14.25 9.21
C ASP A 309 13.76 -13.32 10.44
N LEU A 310 13.11 -12.15 10.26
CA LEU A 310 12.88 -11.21 11.36
C LEU A 310 11.97 -11.83 12.42
N ALA A 311 10.91 -12.53 12.02
CA ALA A 311 9.97 -13.17 12.91
C ALA A 311 10.61 -14.32 13.70
N ALA A 312 11.44 -15.14 13.05
CA ALA A 312 12.18 -16.21 13.71
C ALA A 312 13.15 -15.65 14.76
N ASP A 313 13.93 -14.63 14.43
CA ASP A 313 14.85 -13.97 15.36
C ASP A 313 14.09 -13.28 16.52
N SER A 314 12.94 -12.66 16.23
CA SER A 314 12.13 -12.01 17.26
C SER A 314 11.47 -13.01 18.23
N ALA A 315 11.11 -14.19 17.74
CA ALA A 315 10.62 -15.26 18.59
C ALA A 315 11.71 -15.88 19.48
N ASP A 316 12.96 -15.88 19.00
CA ASP A 316 14.10 -16.42 19.75
C ASP A 316 14.56 -15.48 20.89
N ASP A 317 14.61 -14.18 20.63
CA ASP A 317 15.11 -13.20 21.60
C ASP A 317 14.01 -12.40 22.33
N GLY A 318 12.75 -12.52 21.91
CA GLY A 318 11.60 -11.81 22.51
C GLY A 318 11.54 -10.33 22.15
N GLN A 319 12.36 -9.85 21.20
CA GLN A 319 12.37 -8.46 20.80
C GLN A 319 11.60 -8.26 19.48
N TYR A 320 10.39 -7.74 19.58
CA TYR A 320 9.49 -7.50 18.44
C TYR A 320 9.45 -6.04 17.98
N SER A 321 10.19 -5.14 18.60
CA SER A 321 10.30 -3.75 18.17
C SER A 321 11.71 -3.42 17.69
N PHE A 322 11.80 -2.56 16.68
CA PHE A 322 13.05 -2.23 15.99
C PHE A 322 12.99 -0.84 15.34
N LEU A 323 14.14 -0.33 14.91
CA LEU A 323 14.18 0.78 13.97
C LEU A 323 13.89 0.27 12.57
N LEU A 324 12.87 0.83 11.91
CA LEU A 324 12.59 0.60 10.51
C LEU A 324 13.08 1.75 9.65
N VAL A 325 13.71 1.41 8.53
CA VAL A 325 14.02 2.32 7.42
C VAL A 325 13.44 1.75 6.14
N ALA A 326 12.48 2.43 5.54
CA ALA A 326 11.73 1.96 4.37
C ALA A 326 11.47 3.10 3.37
N ALA A 327 12.53 3.78 2.92
CA ALA A 327 12.39 4.89 1.98
C ALA A 327 12.20 4.36 0.55
N PRO A 328 11.04 4.60 -0.11
CA PRO A 328 10.83 4.24 -1.49
C PRO A 328 11.64 5.14 -2.45
N LEU A 329 11.72 4.74 -3.72
CA LEU A 329 12.30 5.56 -4.76
C LEU A 329 11.42 6.80 -5.01
N LYS A 330 12.06 7.93 -5.34
CA LYS A 330 11.35 9.17 -5.72
C LYS A 330 10.87 9.07 -7.17
N VAL A 331 9.85 8.27 -7.39
CA VAL A 331 9.24 8.12 -8.72
C VAL A 331 8.20 9.21 -8.89
N GLU A 332 8.56 10.27 -9.59
CA GLU A 332 7.66 11.39 -9.88
C GLU A 332 6.40 10.88 -10.60
N GLN A 333 5.24 11.28 -10.13
CA GLN A 333 3.92 10.88 -10.60
C GLN A 333 3.63 9.36 -10.50
N GLY A 334 4.44 8.63 -9.74
CA GLY A 334 4.31 7.19 -9.57
C GLY A 334 3.20 6.79 -8.61
N THR A 335 2.54 5.67 -8.92
CA THR A 335 1.47 5.09 -8.09
C THR A 335 1.99 4.29 -6.90
N GLY A 336 3.25 3.88 -6.95
CA GLY A 336 3.96 3.12 -5.94
C GLY A 336 5.44 3.02 -6.28
N SER A 337 6.23 2.37 -5.44
CA SER A 337 7.67 2.19 -5.66
C SER A 337 8.16 0.92 -4.99
N PRO A 338 9.03 0.14 -5.66
CA PRO A 338 9.80 -0.88 -4.97
C PRO A 338 10.59 -0.27 -3.81
N VAL A 339 10.74 -1.05 -2.76
CA VAL A 339 11.50 -0.68 -1.57
C VAL A 339 12.25 -1.88 -1.03
N ASN A 340 13.45 -1.66 -0.49
CA ASN A 340 14.15 -2.66 0.30
C ASN A 340 14.20 -2.20 1.77
N PRO A 341 13.18 -2.52 2.56
CA PRO A 341 13.12 -2.08 3.95
C PRO A 341 14.21 -2.76 4.78
N VAL A 342 14.72 -2.05 5.77
CA VAL A 342 15.71 -2.57 6.70
C VAL A 342 15.19 -2.43 8.12
N ALA A 343 15.06 -3.56 8.82
CA ALA A 343 14.85 -3.61 10.26
C ALA A 343 16.20 -3.69 10.97
N ILE A 344 16.37 -2.90 12.03
CA ILE A 344 17.59 -2.85 12.87
C ILE A 344 17.18 -3.08 14.32
N LYS A 345 17.59 -4.23 14.89
CA LYS A 345 17.25 -4.65 16.27
C LYS A 345 18.32 -4.29 17.27
#